data_669a330726215361cfcd63e5092858db
#
_entry.id   669a330726215361cfcd63e5092858db
#
_cell.length_a   1.000
_cell.length_b   1.000
_cell.length_c   1.000
_cell.angle_alpha   90.00
_cell.angle_beta   90.00
_cell.angle_gamma   90.00
#
_symmetry.space_group_name_H-M   'P 1'
#
loop_
_entity.id
_entity.type
_entity.pdbx_description
1 polymer ?
#
loop_
_entity_poly.entity_id
_entity_poly.type
_entity_poly.pdbx_seq_one_letter_code
_entity_poly.pdbx_strand_id
1 'polypeptide(L)'
;MKAIGTTGPRPVSDPAALIAFEAAEPELRPRDLLVAVKAVSLNPVDTKVRSSRQPDQPSILGYDAAGVVIGVGAEVSLFKVGDEVFYAGQIDRPGSNAERQAVDERIVGRKPQSLTYAEAAALPLTAVTAWELLFDRMKADRDEDESLLIVGGAGGVGSILIQIAKTMTKLRVVATASRPETRQWCLDQGADAVIDHSRPIDEALTEAGERAPKYIASLTHTAGHFEALARAVAPQGVIGAIDDFKGLPVELLKQKAAGFVWEFMFTRPVHQTPDMIRQHEILNALSEAVDAGAIRTTLTRNLGRLSVETLLDGHRQLESGSTIGKVALDGF
;
A
#
# COMPACT_ATOMS: atom_id res chain seq x y z
N MET A 1 -13.05 -3.82 24.29
CA MET A 1 -11.67 -3.47 23.90
C MET A 1 -11.60 -2.02 23.48
N LYS A 2 -10.45 -1.36 23.70
CA LYS A 2 -10.25 0.02 23.21
C LYS A 2 -10.14 0.04 21.69
N ALA A 3 -10.73 1.05 21.07
CA ALA A 3 -10.68 1.27 19.62
C ALA A 3 -10.75 2.77 19.30
N ILE A 4 -10.26 3.12 18.10
CA ILE A 4 -10.40 4.46 17.54
C ILE A 4 -11.02 4.35 16.15
N GLY A 5 -12.03 5.18 15.89
CA GLY A 5 -12.76 5.13 14.64
C GLY A 5 -13.49 6.44 14.33
N THR A 6 -14.30 6.41 13.28
CA THR A 6 -15.12 7.55 12.85
C THR A 6 -16.61 7.30 13.08
N THR A 7 -17.36 8.36 13.30
CA THR A 7 -18.84 8.35 13.38
C THR A 7 -19.52 8.96 12.14
N GLY A 8 -18.71 9.35 11.15
CA GLY A 8 -19.21 9.94 9.90
C GLY A 8 -18.14 10.78 9.20
N PRO A 9 -18.44 11.22 7.96
CA PRO A 9 -17.50 11.98 7.18
C PRO A 9 -17.24 13.35 7.81
N ARG A 10 -15.98 13.59 8.20
CA ARG A 10 -15.52 14.86 8.78
C ARG A 10 -14.14 15.22 8.25
N PRO A 11 -13.83 16.51 8.09
CA PRO A 11 -12.48 16.96 7.73
C PRO A 11 -11.49 16.63 8.87
N VAL A 12 -10.22 16.46 8.54
CA VAL A 12 -9.17 16.17 9.53
C VAL A 12 -8.96 17.29 10.55
N SER A 13 -9.40 18.51 10.24
CA SER A 13 -9.38 19.67 11.13
C SER A 13 -10.44 19.61 12.25
N ASP A 14 -11.47 18.77 12.10
CA ASP A 14 -12.48 18.55 13.14
C ASP A 14 -11.90 17.59 14.20
N PRO A 15 -11.79 17.98 15.47
CA PRO A 15 -11.33 17.11 16.55
C PRO A 15 -12.18 15.85 16.74
N ALA A 16 -13.46 15.89 16.31
CA ALA A 16 -14.38 14.75 16.36
C ALA A 16 -14.31 13.87 15.08
N ALA A 17 -13.37 14.10 14.17
CA ALA A 17 -13.20 13.28 12.97
C ALA A 17 -12.81 11.83 13.31
N LEU A 18 -12.14 11.65 14.44
CA LEU A 18 -11.85 10.37 15.06
C LEU A 18 -12.23 10.43 16.53
N ILE A 19 -12.74 9.32 17.06
CA ILE A 19 -13.10 9.17 18.47
C ILE A 19 -12.52 7.88 19.04
N ALA A 20 -12.12 7.92 20.32
CA ALA A 20 -11.82 6.72 21.09
C ALA A 20 -13.13 6.19 21.72
N PHE A 21 -13.32 4.89 21.71
CA PHE A 21 -14.50 4.24 22.29
C PHE A 21 -14.19 2.79 22.73
N GLU A 22 -15.09 2.24 23.56
CA GLU A 22 -15.05 0.82 23.88
C GLU A 22 -15.86 0.04 22.84
N ALA A 23 -15.17 -0.80 22.10
CA ALA A 23 -15.77 -1.72 21.12
C ALA A 23 -15.98 -3.11 21.74
N ALA A 24 -16.95 -3.87 21.20
CA ALA A 24 -17.08 -5.29 21.52
C ALA A 24 -15.83 -6.06 21.08
N GLU A 25 -15.59 -7.21 21.70
CA GLU A 25 -14.55 -8.14 21.22
C GLU A 25 -14.94 -8.67 19.84
N PRO A 26 -13.96 -8.82 18.91
CA PRO A 26 -14.24 -9.35 17.58
C PRO A 26 -14.75 -10.80 17.63
N GLU A 27 -15.85 -11.06 16.94
CA GLU A 27 -16.31 -12.43 16.70
C GLU A 27 -15.49 -13.06 15.56
N LEU A 28 -14.97 -14.28 15.80
CA LEU A 28 -14.17 -15.00 14.83
C LEU A 28 -15.04 -15.77 13.84
N ARG A 29 -14.77 -15.56 12.56
CA ARG A 29 -15.21 -16.46 11.50
C ARG A 29 -14.33 -17.72 11.50
N PRO A 30 -14.73 -18.83 10.82
CA PRO A 30 -13.97 -20.09 10.87
C PRO A 30 -12.48 -19.98 10.51
N ARG A 31 -12.11 -19.09 9.58
CA ARG A 31 -10.72 -18.86 9.14
C ARG A 31 -10.07 -17.60 9.72
N ASP A 32 -10.66 -17.00 10.72
CA ASP A 32 -10.10 -15.78 11.32
C ASP A 32 -9.02 -16.08 12.36
N LEU A 33 -8.02 -15.24 12.35
CA LEU A 33 -7.08 -15.05 13.45
C LEU A 33 -7.58 -13.89 14.31
N LEU A 34 -7.53 -14.02 15.63
CA LEU A 34 -7.62 -12.89 16.56
C LEU A 34 -6.21 -12.41 16.84
N VAL A 35 -5.89 -11.19 16.43
CA VAL A 35 -4.56 -10.60 16.59
C VAL A 35 -4.58 -9.52 17.64
N ALA A 36 -3.69 -9.61 18.64
CA ALA A 36 -3.35 -8.50 19.53
C ALA A 36 -2.44 -7.53 18.74
N VAL A 37 -2.99 -6.37 18.38
CA VAL A 37 -2.31 -5.38 17.55
C VAL A 37 -1.18 -4.72 18.35
N LYS A 38 0.03 -4.72 17.81
CA LYS A 38 1.23 -4.14 18.41
C LYS A 38 1.68 -2.86 17.74
N ALA A 39 1.39 -2.72 16.45
CA ALA A 39 1.62 -1.51 15.69
C ALA A 39 0.66 -1.45 14.49
N VAL A 40 0.39 -0.24 14.04
CA VAL A 40 -0.40 0.07 12.84
C VAL A 40 0.36 1.03 11.95
N SER A 41 -0.01 1.09 10.67
CA SER A 41 0.57 2.06 9.74
C SER A 41 -0.52 2.73 8.91
N LEU A 42 -0.29 3.99 8.57
CA LEU A 42 -1.28 4.82 7.92
C LEU A 42 -1.18 4.76 6.40
N ASN A 43 -2.32 4.84 5.75
CA ASN A 43 -2.47 4.80 4.30
C ASN A 43 -3.45 5.88 3.81
N PRO A 44 -3.35 6.36 2.56
CA PRO A 44 -4.35 7.28 2.01
C PRO A 44 -5.79 6.76 2.07
N VAL A 45 -6.00 5.43 2.05
CA VAL A 45 -7.33 4.83 2.22
C VAL A 45 -7.95 5.14 3.58
N ASP A 46 -7.15 5.27 4.64
CA ASP A 46 -7.65 5.64 5.98
C ASP A 46 -8.31 7.02 5.94
N THR A 47 -7.66 7.99 5.29
CA THR A 47 -8.20 9.36 5.17
C THR A 47 -9.42 9.42 4.24
N LYS A 48 -9.42 8.64 3.14
CA LYS A 48 -10.55 8.54 2.22
C LYS A 48 -11.78 7.92 2.89
N VAL A 49 -11.60 6.82 3.63
CA VAL A 49 -12.69 6.16 4.35
C VAL A 49 -13.21 7.05 5.47
N ARG A 50 -12.33 7.70 6.25
CA ARG A 50 -12.75 8.68 7.28
C ARG A 50 -13.60 9.81 6.69
N SER A 51 -13.24 10.32 5.51
CA SER A 51 -13.89 11.47 4.88
C SER A 51 -15.16 11.12 4.07
N SER A 52 -15.46 9.85 3.84
CA SER A 52 -16.55 9.42 2.97
C SER A 52 -17.54 8.44 3.61
N ARG A 53 -17.10 7.61 4.58
CA ARG A 53 -17.96 6.58 5.18
C ARG A 53 -18.98 7.20 6.12
N GLN A 54 -20.24 6.79 5.97
CA GLN A 54 -21.35 7.15 6.85
C GLN A 54 -21.80 5.90 7.61
N PRO A 55 -21.21 5.58 8.77
CA PRO A 55 -21.58 4.40 9.53
C PRO A 55 -22.75 4.67 10.46
N ASP A 56 -23.57 3.65 10.72
CA ASP A 56 -24.65 3.70 11.72
C ASP A 56 -24.12 3.71 13.17
N GLN A 57 -22.93 3.17 13.39
CA GLN A 57 -22.21 3.11 14.66
C GLN A 57 -20.75 3.47 14.43
N PRO A 58 -19.95 3.79 15.49
CA PRO A 58 -18.54 4.07 15.34
C PRO A 58 -17.80 2.96 14.58
N SER A 59 -17.16 3.31 13.47
CA SER A 59 -16.45 2.38 12.58
C SER A 59 -14.95 2.46 12.82
N ILE A 60 -14.34 1.33 13.23
CA ILE A 60 -12.90 1.21 13.44
C ILE A 60 -12.19 1.28 12.09
N LEU A 61 -11.23 2.19 11.96
CA LEU A 61 -10.37 2.35 10.78
C LEU A 61 -9.04 1.61 10.98
N GLY A 62 -8.16 1.70 9.96
CA GLY A 62 -6.82 1.12 9.98
C GLY A 62 -6.70 -0.08 9.04
N TYR A 63 -5.76 0.04 8.09
CA TYR A 63 -5.56 -0.95 7.00
C TYR A 63 -4.08 -1.27 6.85
N ASP A 64 -3.39 -1.46 7.97
CA ASP A 64 -2.05 -2.02 8.10
C ASP A 64 -1.80 -2.33 9.57
N ALA A 65 -1.34 -3.53 9.89
CA ALA A 65 -1.01 -3.91 11.26
C ALA A 65 0.10 -4.95 11.32
N ALA A 66 0.77 -4.97 12.46
CA ALA A 66 1.57 -6.09 12.92
C ALA A 66 1.22 -6.42 14.37
N GLY A 67 1.24 -7.69 14.73
CA GLY A 67 0.83 -8.13 16.06
C GLY A 67 1.09 -9.61 16.31
N VAL A 68 0.46 -10.12 17.37
CA VAL A 68 0.58 -11.52 17.80
C VAL A 68 -0.78 -12.19 17.76
N VAL A 69 -0.85 -13.38 17.20
CA VAL A 69 -2.06 -14.22 17.20
C VAL A 69 -2.36 -14.66 18.63
N ILE A 70 -3.57 -14.34 19.13
CA ILE A 70 -4.04 -14.69 20.47
C ILE A 70 -5.24 -15.63 20.47
N GLY A 71 -5.83 -15.88 19.31
CA GLY A 71 -6.93 -16.82 19.11
C GLY A 71 -7.05 -17.18 17.64
N VAL A 72 -7.69 -18.31 17.34
CA VAL A 72 -7.86 -18.84 15.99
C VAL A 72 -9.28 -19.39 15.82
N GLY A 73 -9.86 -19.21 14.64
CA GLY A 73 -11.13 -19.83 14.23
C GLY A 73 -10.98 -21.31 13.97
N ALA A 74 -12.10 -22.04 13.89
CA ALA A 74 -12.13 -23.50 13.87
C ALA A 74 -11.52 -24.14 12.60
N GLU A 75 -11.40 -23.38 11.49
CA GLU A 75 -10.82 -23.85 10.22
C GLU A 75 -9.42 -23.26 9.92
N VAL A 76 -8.82 -22.54 10.87
CA VAL A 76 -7.47 -21.98 10.71
C VAL A 76 -6.46 -23.11 10.66
N SER A 77 -5.58 -23.05 9.66
CA SER A 77 -4.54 -24.06 9.41
C SER A 77 -3.14 -23.46 9.14
N LEU A 78 -3.04 -22.18 8.82
CA LEU A 78 -1.79 -21.54 8.43
C LEU A 78 -1.02 -20.95 9.63
N PHE A 79 -1.74 -20.68 10.73
CA PHE A 79 -1.19 -20.02 11.92
C PHE A 79 -1.67 -20.68 13.21
N LYS A 80 -0.98 -20.36 14.30
CA LYS A 80 -1.34 -20.75 15.67
C LYS A 80 -1.17 -19.59 16.64
N VAL A 81 -1.75 -19.71 17.83
CA VAL A 81 -1.56 -18.77 18.92
C VAL A 81 -0.06 -18.62 19.24
N GLY A 82 0.39 -17.38 19.35
CA GLY A 82 1.78 -17.00 19.58
C GLY A 82 2.56 -16.63 18.32
N ASP A 83 2.03 -16.90 17.11
CA ASP A 83 2.69 -16.50 15.88
C ASP A 83 2.67 -14.96 15.74
N GLU A 84 3.81 -14.38 15.34
CA GLU A 84 3.92 -12.96 14.98
C GLU A 84 3.54 -12.75 13.52
N VAL A 85 2.64 -11.81 13.26
CA VAL A 85 2.00 -11.60 11.96
C VAL A 85 1.99 -10.15 11.55
N PHE A 86 1.84 -9.91 10.23
CA PHE A 86 1.59 -8.61 9.65
C PHE A 86 0.62 -8.72 8.48
N TYR A 87 -0.21 -7.70 8.26
CA TYR A 87 -1.29 -7.75 7.27
C TYR A 87 -1.90 -6.37 7.01
N ALA A 88 -2.59 -6.22 5.87
CA ALA A 88 -3.34 -5.01 5.54
C ALA A 88 -4.81 -5.06 6.03
N GLY A 89 -5.36 -6.25 6.25
CA GLY A 89 -6.77 -6.40 6.59
C GLY A 89 -7.71 -6.23 5.40
N GLN A 90 -8.96 -5.88 5.69
CA GLN A 90 -10.06 -5.86 4.74
C GLN A 90 -10.92 -4.60 4.91
N ILE A 91 -11.26 -3.91 3.79
CA ILE A 91 -11.89 -2.58 3.86
C ILE A 91 -13.35 -2.60 4.34
N ASP A 92 -14.04 -3.72 4.21
CA ASP A 92 -15.45 -3.93 4.61
C ASP A 92 -15.60 -4.59 5.98
N ARG A 93 -14.50 -4.73 6.75
CA ARG A 93 -14.47 -5.23 8.13
C ARG A 93 -13.90 -4.17 9.09
N PRO A 94 -14.10 -4.32 10.43
CA PRO A 94 -13.44 -3.45 11.41
C PRO A 94 -11.91 -3.45 11.22
N GLY A 95 -11.32 -2.25 11.24
CA GLY A 95 -9.92 -2.02 10.98
C GLY A 95 -9.00 -2.30 12.19
N SER A 96 -7.72 -1.95 12.03
CA SER A 96 -6.63 -2.25 12.97
C SER A 96 -6.42 -1.22 14.07
N ASN A 97 -7.13 -0.06 14.04
CA ASN A 97 -6.98 0.96 15.09
C ASN A 97 -7.72 0.53 16.38
N ALA A 98 -7.38 -0.65 16.90
CA ALA A 98 -7.96 -1.28 18.08
C ALA A 98 -6.91 -2.15 18.80
N GLU A 99 -7.19 -2.54 20.05
CA GLU A 99 -6.32 -3.47 20.79
C GLU A 99 -6.25 -4.85 20.13
N ARG A 100 -7.34 -5.26 19.45
CA ARG A 100 -7.46 -6.57 18.78
C ARG A 100 -8.22 -6.44 17.47
N GLN A 101 -7.85 -7.28 16.51
CA GLN A 101 -8.54 -7.36 15.22
C GLN A 101 -8.73 -8.82 14.81
N ALA A 102 -9.90 -9.13 14.24
CA ALA A 102 -10.15 -10.40 13.56
C ALA A 102 -9.81 -10.25 12.06
N VAL A 103 -9.00 -11.13 11.53
CA VAL A 103 -8.54 -11.11 10.13
C VAL A 103 -8.45 -12.52 9.57
N ASP A 104 -8.87 -12.71 8.31
CA ASP A 104 -8.79 -14.01 7.62
C ASP A 104 -7.31 -14.43 7.41
N GLU A 105 -6.98 -15.66 7.78
CA GLU A 105 -5.60 -16.19 7.69
C GLU A 105 -5.00 -16.10 6.27
N ARG A 106 -5.83 -16.12 5.23
CA ARG A 106 -5.41 -16.12 3.82
C ARG A 106 -4.87 -14.76 3.33
N ILE A 107 -5.05 -13.70 4.13
CA ILE A 107 -4.51 -12.36 3.82
C ILE A 107 -3.47 -11.88 4.84
N VAL A 108 -2.92 -12.81 5.61
CA VAL A 108 -1.94 -12.55 6.69
C VAL A 108 -0.61 -13.21 6.35
N GLY A 109 0.50 -12.51 6.57
CA GLY A 109 1.86 -13.04 6.47
C GLY A 109 2.52 -13.18 7.84
N ARG A 110 3.60 -13.98 7.91
CA ARG A 110 4.49 -14.04 9.07
C ARG A 110 5.33 -12.77 9.11
N LYS A 111 5.33 -12.08 10.25
CA LYS A 111 6.14 -10.87 10.43
C LYS A 111 7.62 -11.19 10.19
N PRO A 112 8.37 -10.35 9.43
CA PRO A 112 9.82 -10.48 9.35
C PRO A 112 10.45 -10.46 10.75
N GLN A 113 11.37 -11.39 11.02
CA GLN A 113 12.01 -11.49 12.34
C GLN A 113 12.96 -10.32 12.62
N SER A 114 13.57 -9.79 11.55
CA SER A 114 14.51 -8.67 11.60
C SER A 114 13.88 -7.31 11.90
N LEU A 115 12.54 -7.17 11.77
CA LEU A 115 11.84 -5.90 11.94
C LEU A 115 11.11 -5.82 13.29
N THR A 116 11.06 -4.60 13.84
CA THR A 116 10.11 -4.23 14.88
C THR A 116 8.67 -4.31 14.38
N TYR A 117 7.67 -4.29 15.26
CA TYR A 117 6.26 -4.28 14.85
C TYR A 117 5.89 -3.05 14.03
N ALA A 118 6.41 -1.86 14.38
CA ALA A 118 6.14 -0.62 13.64
C ALA A 118 6.73 -0.66 12.22
N GLU A 119 7.96 -1.17 12.06
CA GLU A 119 8.60 -1.35 10.75
C GLU A 119 7.85 -2.38 9.90
N ALA A 120 7.42 -3.48 10.51
CA ALA A 120 6.66 -4.52 9.82
C ALA A 120 5.27 -4.04 9.41
N ALA A 121 4.56 -3.29 10.28
CA ALA A 121 3.25 -2.71 9.96
C ALA A 121 3.29 -1.73 8.79
N ALA A 122 4.45 -1.14 8.49
CA ALA A 122 4.61 -0.19 7.38
C ALA A 122 4.67 -0.85 5.98
N LEU A 123 4.55 -2.16 5.87
CA LEU A 123 4.78 -2.89 4.62
C LEU A 123 3.52 -3.46 3.94
N PRO A 124 2.56 -4.09 4.64
CA PRO A 124 1.61 -5.02 4.02
C PRO A 124 0.78 -4.42 2.89
N LEU A 125 0.01 -3.35 3.15
CA LEU A 125 -0.88 -2.75 2.14
C LEU A 125 -0.10 -2.32 0.90
N THR A 126 0.99 -1.60 1.12
CA THR A 126 1.78 -1.05 0.02
C THR A 126 2.51 -2.13 -0.77
N ALA A 127 3.00 -3.18 -0.10
CA ALA A 127 3.71 -4.28 -0.74
C ALA A 127 2.76 -5.19 -1.53
N VAL A 128 1.57 -5.51 -0.99
CA VAL A 128 0.55 -6.27 -1.72
C VAL A 128 0.11 -5.48 -2.95
N THR A 129 -0.19 -4.18 -2.80
CA THR A 129 -0.53 -3.30 -3.93
C THR A 129 0.57 -3.29 -5.00
N ALA A 130 1.82 -3.10 -4.60
CA ALA A 130 2.96 -3.05 -5.52
C ALA A 130 3.16 -4.38 -6.26
N TRP A 131 3.10 -5.48 -5.54
CA TRP A 131 3.26 -6.83 -6.09
C TRP A 131 2.15 -7.20 -7.05
N GLU A 132 0.88 -7.03 -6.61
CA GLU A 132 -0.29 -7.33 -7.45
C GLU A 132 -0.30 -6.46 -8.69
N LEU A 133 -0.01 -5.15 -8.57
CA LEU A 133 0.08 -4.24 -9.70
C LEU A 133 1.12 -4.72 -10.72
N LEU A 134 2.34 -5.00 -10.27
CA LEU A 134 3.46 -5.35 -11.16
C LEU A 134 3.27 -6.73 -11.80
N PHE A 135 3.01 -7.76 -10.99
CA PHE A 135 3.03 -9.15 -11.46
C PHE A 135 1.66 -9.69 -11.85
N ASP A 136 0.60 -9.30 -11.11
CA ASP A 136 -0.71 -9.90 -11.34
C ASP A 136 -1.56 -9.09 -12.33
N ARG A 137 -1.40 -7.76 -12.40
CA ARG A 137 -2.16 -6.89 -13.31
C ARG A 137 -1.39 -6.54 -14.57
N MET A 138 -0.21 -5.95 -14.44
CA MET A 138 0.63 -5.59 -15.60
C MET A 138 1.33 -6.80 -16.23
N LYS A 139 1.36 -7.96 -15.54
CA LYS A 139 2.01 -9.20 -16.02
C LYS A 139 3.48 -9.01 -16.38
N ALA A 140 4.20 -8.19 -15.58
CA ALA A 140 5.61 -7.95 -15.83
C ALA A 140 6.41 -9.26 -15.78
N ASP A 141 7.17 -9.52 -16.83
CA ASP A 141 8.10 -10.64 -16.87
C ASP A 141 9.36 -10.27 -16.07
N ARG A 142 9.80 -11.20 -15.24
CA ARG A 142 10.95 -11.00 -14.35
C ARG A 142 12.28 -10.95 -15.10
N ASP A 143 12.34 -11.61 -16.23
CA ASP A 143 13.57 -11.78 -17.03
C ASP A 143 13.68 -10.80 -18.20
N GLU A 144 12.64 -10.03 -18.50
CA GLU A 144 12.66 -9.04 -19.56
C GLU A 144 13.61 -7.86 -19.24
N ASP A 145 14.45 -7.49 -20.20
CA ASP A 145 15.19 -6.23 -20.17
C ASP A 145 14.33 -5.10 -20.70
N GLU A 146 13.34 -4.70 -19.90
CA GLU A 146 12.38 -3.65 -20.21
C GLU A 146 12.43 -2.54 -19.16
N SER A 147 11.61 -1.49 -19.33
CA SER A 147 11.57 -0.34 -18.41
C SER A 147 10.25 -0.25 -17.68
N LEU A 148 10.34 0.02 -16.38
CA LEU A 148 9.23 0.35 -15.48
C LEU A 148 9.34 1.82 -15.07
N LEU A 149 8.32 2.62 -15.40
CA LEU A 149 8.15 3.96 -14.86
C LEU A 149 7.22 3.93 -13.64
N ILE A 150 7.64 4.56 -12.55
CA ILE A 150 6.86 4.66 -11.30
C ILE A 150 6.53 6.13 -11.05
N VAL A 151 5.28 6.53 -11.27
CA VAL A 151 4.79 7.88 -10.95
C VAL A 151 4.46 7.95 -9.46
N GLY A 152 5.11 8.88 -8.75
CA GLY A 152 4.98 8.99 -7.30
C GLY A 152 5.93 8.04 -6.54
N GLY A 153 7.18 7.91 -7.01
CA GLY A 153 8.17 6.97 -6.49
C GLY A 153 8.50 7.09 -5.01
N ALA A 154 8.40 8.28 -4.41
CA ALA A 154 8.72 8.50 -3.00
C ALA A 154 7.56 8.21 -2.03
N GLY A 155 6.35 7.95 -2.52
CA GLY A 155 5.21 7.54 -1.68
C GLY A 155 5.33 6.11 -1.16
N GLY A 156 4.39 5.69 -0.33
CA GLY A 156 4.44 4.36 0.30
C GLY A 156 4.53 3.21 -0.71
N VAL A 157 3.62 3.16 -1.71
CA VAL A 157 3.64 2.12 -2.75
C VAL A 157 4.86 2.26 -3.66
N GLY A 158 5.22 3.49 -4.07
CA GLY A 158 6.37 3.73 -4.93
C GLY A 158 7.68 3.25 -4.31
N SER A 159 7.88 3.53 -3.02
CA SER A 159 9.08 3.14 -2.28
C SER A 159 9.30 1.62 -2.27
N ILE A 160 8.25 0.86 -1.99
CA ILE A 160 8.36 -0.61 -1.95
C ILE A 160 8.35 -1.23 -3.36
N LEU A 161 7.64 -0.62 -4.32
CA LEU A 161 7.63 -1.08 -5.71
C LEU A 161 9.02 -0.97 -6.36
N ILE A 162 9.77 0.11 -6.09
CA ILE A 162 11.17 0.24 -6.54
C ILE A 162 11.98 -0.96 -6.03
N GLN A 163 11.92 -1.27 -4.75
CA GLN A 163 12.68 -2.36 -4.15
C GLN A 163 12.25 -3.74 -4.70
N ILE A 164 10.94 -4.00 -4.82
CA ILE A 164 10.41 -5.25 -5.37
C ILE A 164 10.88 -5.44 -6.82
N ALA A 165 10.76 -4.40 -7.66
CA ALA A 165 11.19 -4.46 -9.05
C ALA A 165 12.69 -4.74 -9.16
N LYS A 166 13.53 -4.04 -8.39
CA LYS A 166 14.99 -4.22 -8.39
C LYS A 166 15.45 -5.57 -7.83
N THR A 167 14.72 -6.12 -6.86
CA THR A 167 15.08 -7.40 -6.24
C THR A 167 14.63 -8.59 -7.08
N MET A 168 13.47 -8.48 -7.74
CA MET A 168 12.78 -9.62 -8.33
C MET A 168 12.73 -9.63 -9.86
N THR A 169 13.24 -8.58 -10.52
CA THR A 169 13.19 -8.47 -11.98
C THR A 169 14.50 -7.89 -12.54
N LYS A 170 14.64 -7.95 -13.87
CA LYS A 170 15.72 -7.28 -14.61
C LYS A 170 15.29 -5.89 -15.13
N LEU A 171 14.12 -5.40 -14.75
CA LEU A 171 13.60 -4.13 -15.22
C LEU A 171 14.51 -2.94 -14.86
N ARG A 172 14.68 -2.04 -15.81
CA ARG A 172 15.18 -0.70 -15.53
C ARG A 172 14.08 0.12 -14.86
N VAL A 173 14.32 0.58 -13.65
CA VAL A 173 13.35 1.30 -12.82
C VAL A 173 13.60 2.80 -12.87
N VAL A 174 12.67 3.54 -13.47
CA VAL A 174 12.65 5.00 -13.49
C VAL A 174 11.54 5.48 -12.55
N ALA A 175 11.89 6.28 -11.56
CA ALA A 175 10.90 6.84 -10.63
C ALA A 175 10.65 8.32 -10.92
N THR A 176 9.49 8.85 -10.51
CA THR A 176 9.27 10.29 -10.56
C THR A 176 9.28 10.91 -9.16
N ALA A 177 9.98 12.03 -9.02
CA ALA A 177 10.01 12.85 -7.82
C ALA A 177 10.44 14.28 -8.16
N SER A 178 9.79 15.31 -7.57
CA SER A 178 10.03 16.72 -7.88
C SER A 178 10.94 17.45 -6.88
N ARG A 179 11.03 16.97 -5.62
CA ARG A 179 11.82 17.60 -4.57
C ARG A 179 13.17 16.89 -4.39
N PRO A 180 14.26 17.58 -4.01
CA PRO A 180 15.58 16.95 -3.82
C PRO A 180 15.55 15.74 -2.87
N GLU A 181 14.90 15.86 -1.73
CA GLU A 181 14.80 14.79 -0.73
C GLU A 181 14.01 13.57 -1.25
N THR A 182 12.94 13.79 -2.02
CA THR A 182 12.17 12.69 -2.63
C THR A 182 12.93 12.02 -3.77
N ARG A 183 13.74 12.78 -4.52
CA ARG A 183 14.62 12.22 -5.56
C ARG A 183 15.69 11.33 -4.95
N GLN A 184 16.37 11.82 -3.90
CA GLN A 184 17.38 11.03 -3.20
C GLN A 184 16.77 9.77 -2.58
N TRP A 185 15.60 9.88 -1.96
CA TRP A 185 14.87 8.73 -1.43
C TRP A 185 14.63 7.65 -2.48
N CYS A 186 14.13 8.01 -3.68
CA CYS A 186 13.92 7.04 -4.76
C CYS A 186 15.21 6.34 -5.19
N LEU A 187 16.32 7.08 -5.29
CA LEU A 187 17.64 6.50 -5.59
C LEU A 187 18.10 5.55 -4.47
N ASP A 188 17.92 5.94 -3.21
CA ASP A 188 18.25 5.10 -2.05
C ASP A 188 17.41 3.83 -1.98
N GLN A 189 16.17 3.85 -2.52
CA GLN A 189 15.35 2.64 -2.68
C GLN A 189 15.80 1.75 -3.84
N GLY A 190 16.71 2.22 -4.71
CA GLY A 190 17.29 1.46 -5.81
C GLY A 190 16.79 1.83 -7.20
N ALA A 191 16.09 2.95 -7.38
CA ALA A 191 15.71 3.43 -8.71
C ALA A 191 16.97 3.70 -9.56
N ASP A 192 16.97 3.29 -10.83
CA ASP A 192 18.08 3.51 -11.75
C ASP A 192 18.16 4.96 -12.23
N ALA A 193 17.00 5.65 -12.28
CA ALA A 193 16.92 7.06 -12.61
C ALA A 193 15.70 7.70 -11.93
N VAL A 194 15.77 9.03 -11.76
CA VAL A 194 14.65 9.82 -11.22
C VAL A 194 14.41 11.04 -12.09
N ILE A 195 13.17 11.18 -12.60
CA ILE A 195 12.74 12.33 -13.42
C ILE A 195 11.75 13.20 -12.63
N ASP A 196 11.56 14.43 -13.09
CA ASP A 196 10.67 15.39 -12.44
C ASP A 196 9.26 15.38 -13.06
N HIS A 197 8.25 15.01 -12.25
CA HIS A 197 6.85 14.96 -12.68
C HIS A 197 6.12 16.31 -12.61
N SER A 198 6.77 17.39 -12.19
CA SER A 198 6.21 18.75 -12.33
C SER A 198 6.20 19.22 -13.78
N ARG A 199 6.90 18.51 -14.66
CA ARG A 199 6.96 18.69 -16.12
C ARG A 199 6.23 17.54 -16.83
N PRO A 200 5.88 17.68 -18.12
CA PRO A 200 5.34 16.57 -18.89
C PRO A 200 6.28 15.34 -18.83
N ILE A 201 5.75 14.20 -18.38
CA ILE A 201 6.54 13.00 -18.08
C ILE A 201 7.25 12.45 -19.32
N ASP A 202 6.59 12.49 -20.49
CA ASP A 202 7.17 12.05 -21.77
C ASP A 202 8.38 12.91 -22.20
N GLU A 203 8.31 14.22 -21.97
CA GLU A 203 9.44 15.13 -22.22
C GLU A 203 10.58 14.86 -21.23
N ALA A 204 10.27 14.74 -19.94
CA ALA A 204 11.27 14.47 -18.91
C ALA A 204 12.00 13.13 -19.11
N LEU A 205 11.31 12.09 -19.58
CA LEU A 205 11.92 10.81 -19.98
C LEU A 205 12.87 10.99 -21.14
N THR A 206 12.46 11.72 -22.18
CA THR A 206 13.27 11.97 -23.38
C THR A 206 14.54 12.73 -23.04
N GLU A 207 14.43 13.79 -22.24
CA GLU A 207 15.59 14.59 -21.80
C GLU A 207 16.57 13.78 -20.93
N ALA A 208 16.05 12.86 -20.12
CA ALA A 208 16.87 11.96 -19.32
C ALA A 208 17.52 10.83 -20.13
N GLY A 209 17.23 10.73 -21.44
CA GLY A 209 17.73 9.67 -22.31
C GLY A 209 17.13 8.29 -22.00
N GLU A 210 15.97 8.25 -21.34
CA GLU A 210 15.29 7.02 -20.98
C GLU A 210 14.46 6.48 -22.15
N ARG A 211 14.43 5.15 -22.30
CA ARG A 211 13.57 4.50 -23.30
C ARG A 211 12.11 4.58 -22.91
N ALA A 212 11.20 4.45 -23.87
CA ALA A 212 9.78 4.35 -23.62
C ALA A 212 9.48 3.16 -22.68
N PRO A 213 8.82 3.38 -21.53
CA PRO A 213 8.57 2.31 -20.57
C PRO A 213 7.50 1.34 -21.07
N LYS A 214 7.76 0.04 -20.97
CA LYS A 214 6.77 -1.01 -21.23
C LYS A 214 5.71 -1.06 -20.14
N TYR A 215 6.12 -0.82 -18.89
CA TYR A 215 5.27 -0.81 -17.72
C TYR A 215 5.26 0.57 -17.08
N ILE A 216 4.07 1.10 -16.80
CA ILE A 216 3.89 2.37 -16.08
C ILE A 216 3.00 2.14 -14.85
N ALA A 217 3.56 2.28 -13.66
CA ALA A 217 2.82 2.30 -12.41
C ALA A 217 2.44 3.75 -12.06
N SER A 218 1.19 4.13 -12.33
CA SER A 218 0.66 5.45 -12.00
C SER A 218 0.02 5.39 -10.61
N LEU A 219 0.74 5.85 -9.60
CA LEU A 219 0.36 5.67 -8.20
C LEU A 219 -0.36 6.89 -7.62
N THR A 220 -0.37 8.00 -8.34
CA THR A 220 -1.00 9.25 -7.91
C THR A 220 -1.24 10.17 -9.10
N HIS A 221 -2.28 11.03 -9.01
CA HIS A 221 -2.62 12.06 -10.01
C HIS A 221 -2.73 11.50 -11.44
N THR A 222 -3.19 10.26 -11.57
CA THR A 222 -3.25 9.55 -12.86
C THR A 222 -3.98 10.35 -13.93
N ALA A 223 -5.14 10.94 -13.62
CA ALA A 223 -5.90 11.73 -14.58
C ALA A 223 -5.11 12.95 -15.10
N GLY A 224 -4.34 13.61 -14.23
CA GLY A 224 -3.53 14.78 -14.60
C GLY A 224 -2.32 14.43 -15.46
N HIS A 225 -1.80 13.22 -15.34
CA HIS A 225 -0.64 12.77 -16.11
C HIS A 225 -0.99 11.91 -17.33
N PHE A 226 -2.26 11.46 -17.47
CA PHE A 226 -2.62 10.38 -18.39
C PHE A 226 -2.23 10.62 -19.83
N GLU A 227 -2.42 11.83 -20.38
CA GLU A 227 -2.02 12.15 -21.74
C GLU A 227 -0.52 12.01 -21.98
N ALA A 228 0.30 12.50 -21.01
CA ALA A 228 1.75 12.34 -21.07
C ALA A 228 2.16 10.87 -20.93
N LEU A 229 1.49 10.11 -20.04
CA LEU A 229 1.73 8.67 -19.89
C LEU A 229 1.36 7.89 -21.17
N ALA A 230 0.26 8.25 -21.83
CA ALA A 230 -0.14 7.63 -23.11
C ALA A 230 0.87 7.93 -24.23
N ARG A 231 1.50 9.12 -24.23
CA ARG A 231 2.60 9.42 -25.16
C ARG A 231 3.89 8.68 -24.79
N ALA A 232 4.17 8.51 -23.48
CA ALA A 232 5.38 7.88 -22.98
C ALA A 232 5.39 6.36 -23.13
N VAL A 233 4.26 5.68 -22.89
CA VAL A 233 4.19 4.21 -22.87
C VAL A 233 4.67 3.60 -24.19
N ALA A 234 5.44 2.52 -24.12
CA ALA A 234 5.91 1.79 -25.29
C ALA A 234 4.73 1.15 -26.06
N PRO A 235 4.84 0.89 -27.37
CA PRO A 235 3.88 0.04 -28.08
C PRO A 235 3.70 -1.31 -27.36
N GLN A 236 2.44 -1.75 -27.21
CA GLN A 236 2.03 -2.96 -26.47
C GLN A 236 2.38 -2.92 -24.96
N GLY A 237 2.72 -1.74 -24.42
CA GLY A 237 2.94 -1.55 -23.00
C GLY A 237 1.66 -1.46 -22.18
N VAL A 238 1.79 -1.33 -20.87
CA VAL A 238 0.67 -1.31 -19.93
C VAL A 238 0.83 -0.16 -18.92
N ILE A 239 -0.26 0.59 -18.72
CA ILE A 239 -0.40 1.57 -17.64
C ILE A 239 -1.29 0.96 -16.56
N GLY A 240 -0.78 0.85 -15.34
CA GLY A 240 -1.53 0.39 -14.18
C GLY A 240 -1.73 1.52 -13.17
N ALA A 241 -2.94 1.66 -12.60
CA ALA A 241 -3.27 2.72 -11.66
C ALA A 241 -3.90 2.19 -10.38
N ILE A 242 -3.73 2.96 -9.28
CA ILE A 242 -4.25 2.64 -7.95
C ILE A 242 -5.06 3.78 -7.32
N ASP A 243 -5.03 4.97 -7.92
CA ASP A 243 -5.74 6.16 -7.41
C ASP A 243 -7.13 6.31 -8.03
N ASP A 244 -7.98 7.12 -7.39
CA ASP A 244 -9.34 7.36 -7.84
C ASP A 244 -9.38 8.56 -8.80
N PHE A 245 -10.11 8.39 -9.91
CA PHE A 245 -10.35 9.46 -10.89
C PHE A 245 -11.65 9.21 -11.67
N LYS A 246 -12.10 10.24 -12.37
CA LYS A 246 -13.30 10.17 -13.23
C LYS A 246 -12.88 10.32 -14.69
N GLY A 247 -13.12 9.25 -15.46
CA GLY A 247 -12.89 9.25 -16.90
C GLY A 247 -11.42 9.43 -17.30
N LEU A 248 -10.99 8.67 -18.27
CA LEU A 248 -9.70 8.83 -18.93
C LEU A 248 -9.90 8.73 -20.42
N PRO A 249 -9.17 9.51 -21.24
CA PRO A 249 -9.20 9.41 -22.69
C PRO A 249 -8.41 8.17 -23.16
N VAL A 250 -8.91 6.97 -22.83
CA VAL A 250 -8.22 5.68 -23.09
C VAL A 250 -7.99 5.40 -24.59
N GLU A 251 -8.72 6.09 -25.47
CA GLU A 251 -8.52 6.04 -26.92
C GLU A 251 -7.12 6.46 -27.34
N LEU A 252 -6.42 7.26 -26.53
CA LEU A 252 -5.01 7.64 -26.77
C LEU A 252 -4.07 6.44 -26.80
N LEU A 253 -4.44 5.33 -26.15
CA LEU A 253 -3.63 4.11 -26.09
C LEU A 253 -3.79 3.24 -27.37
N LYS A 254 -4.84 3.48 -28.17
CA LYS A 254 -5.23 2.60 -29.28
C LYS A 254 -4.13 2.40 -30.32
N GLN A 255 -3.45 3.48 -30.74
CA GLN A 255 -2.44 3.38 -31.80
C GLN A 255 -1.20 2.60 -31.38
N LYS A 256 -0.93 2.52 -30.06
CA LYS A 256 0.15 1.73 -29.50
C LYS A 256 -0.28 0.32 -29.08
N ALA A 257 -1.59 -0.02 -29.22
CA ALA A 257 -2.18 -1.24 -28.65
C ALA A 257 -1.82 -1.40 -27.17
N ALA A 258 -1.63 -0.28 -26.44
CA ALA A 258 -1.27 -0.30 -25.03
C ALA A 258 -2.50 -0.60 -24.16
N GLY A 259 -2.27 -1.26 -23.02
CA GLY A 259 -3.28 -1.61 -22.04
C GLY A 259 -3.42 -0.60 -20.91
N PHE A 260 -4.59 -0.61 -20.28
CA PHE A 260 -4.82 0.04 -19.00
C PHE A 260 -5.40 -0.97 -18.01
N VAL A 261 -4.84 -1.02 -16.78
CA VAL A 261 -5.29 -1.94 -15.73
C VAL A 261 -5.44 -1.22 -14.39
N TRP A 262 -6.35 -1.74 -13.56
CA TRP A 262 -6.54 -1.28 -12.18
C TRP A 262 -5.89 -2.25 -11.21
N GLU A 263 -5.32 -1.71 -10.13
CA GLU A 263 -5.04 -2.46 -8.92
C GLU A 263 -5.83 -1.90 -7.74
N PHE A 264 -6.53 -2.78 -7.05
CA PHE A 264 -7.20 -2.52 -5.78
C PHE A 264 -7.02 -3.75 -4.88
N MET A 265 -6.05 -3.70 -3.99
CA MET A 265 -5.60 -4.84 -3.20
C MET A 265 -6.70 -5.47 -2.32
N PHE A 266 -7.77 -4.73 -2.06
CA PHE A 266 -8.92 -5.26 -1.32
C PHE A 266 -9.87 -6.11 -2.19
N THR A 267 -9.67 -6.20 -3.51
CA THR A 267 -10.52 -7.00 -4.41
C THR A 267 -10.60 -8.46 -3.96
N ARG A 268 -9.44 -9.09 -3.68
CA ARG A 268 -9.36 -10.48 -3.25
C ARG A 268 -10.14 -10.76 -1.97
N PRO A 269 -9.90 -10.04 -0.85
CA PRO A 269 -10.64 -10.29 0.39
C PRO A 269 -12.11 -9.87 0.35
N VAL A 270 -12.47 -8.76 -0.31
CA VAL A 270 -13.87 -8.28 -0.39
C VAL A 270 -14.74 -9.26 -1.20
N HIS A 271 -14.23 -9.72 -2.34
CA HIS A 271 -14.96 -10.63 -3.23
C HIS A 271 -14.71 -12.12 -2.96
N GLN A 272 -13.90 -12.46 -1.94
CA GLN A 272 -13.55 -13.85 -1.59
C GLN A 272 -13.13 -14.65 -2.81
N THR A 273 -12.23 -14.07 -3.63
CA THR A 273 -11.79 -14.70 -4.88
C THR A 273 -11.09 -16.04 -4.62
N PRO A 274 -11.13 -17.00 -5.55
CA PRO A 274 -10.50 -18.32 -5.37
C PRO A 274 -8.99 -18.24 -5.07
N ASP A 275 -8.33 -17.17 -5.52
CA ASP A 275 -6.90 -16.90 -5.34
C ASP A 275 -6.59 -15.96 -4.16
N MET A 276 -7.53 -15.79 -3.21
CA MET A 276 -7.34 -14.92 -2.04
C MET A 276 -6.09 -15.26 -1.23
N ILE A 277 -5.72 -16.55 -1.17
CA ILE A 277 -4.50 -17.05 -0.52
C ILE A 277 -3.21 -16.40 -1.06
N ARG A 278 -3.27 -15.84 -2.27
CA ARG A 278 -2.13 -15.18 -2.90
C ARG A 278 -1.55 -14.06 -2.04
N GLN A 279 -2.38 -13.35 -1.25
CA GLN A 279 -1.88 -12.29 -0.37
C GLN A 279 -1.03 -12.85 0.79
N HIS A 280 -1.40 -14.00 1.34
CA HIS A 280 -0.55 -14.74 2.29
C HIS A 280 0.81 -15.09 1.68
N GLU A 281 0.80 -15.64 0.46
CA GLU A 281 2.02 -16.02 -0.25
C GLU A 281 2.92 -14.80 -0.53
N ILE A 282 2.34 -13.68 -1.00
CA ILE A 282 3.05 -12.42 -1.25
C ILE A 282 3.70 -11.89 0.02
N LEU A 283 2.96 -11.84 1.12
CA LEU A 283 3.48 -11.32 2.39
C LEU A 283 4.59 -12.21 2.95
N ASN A 284 4.49 -13.54 2.83
CA ASN A 284 5.58 -14.43 3.25
C ASN A 284 6.82 -14.29 2.38
N ALA A 285 6.67 -14.22 1.05
CA ALA A 285 7.80 -13.96 0.16
C ALA A 285 8.47 -12.60 0.44
N LEU A 286 7.68 -11.58 0.78
CA LEU A 286 8.19 -10.29 1.23
C LEU A 286 8.95 -10.44 2.55
N SER A 287 8.40 -11.15 3.52
CA SER A 287 9.04 -11.41 4.83
C SER A 287 10.41 -12.06 4.66
N GLU A 288 10.49 -13.09 3.83
CA GLU A 288 11.75 -13.77 3.50
C GLU A 288 12.77 -12.82 2.86
N ALA A 289 12.34 -11.98 1.90
CA ALA A 289 13.20 -11.01 1.24
C ALA A 289 13.71 -9.92 2.21
N VAL A 290 12.88 -9.53 3.17
CA VAL A 290 13.27 -8.58 4.22
C VAL A 290 14.28 -9.20 5.18
N ASP A 291 14.04 -10.41 5.67
CA ASP A 291 14.96 -11.10 6.58
C ASP A 291 16.30 -11.45 5.90
N ALA A 292 16.29 -11.64 4.57
CA ALA A 292 17.50 -11.78 3.77
C ALA A 292 18.23 -10.44 3.49
N GLY A 293 17.67 -9.31 3.91
CA GLY A 293 18.23 -7.96 3.67
C GLY A 293 18.10 -7.45 2.24
N ALA A 294 17.34 -8.13 1.38
CA ALA A 294 17.11 -7.73 -0.02
C ALA A 294 16.08 -6.60 -0.14
N ILE A 295 15.13 -6.54 0.79
CA ILE A 295 14.13 -5.48 0.91
C ILE A 295 14.22 -4.88 2.30
N ARG A 296 14.07 -3.56 2.40
CA ARG A 296 14.10 -2.80 3.66
C ARG A 296 12.72 -2.23 3.95
N THR A 297 12.45 -1.98 5.23
CA THR A 297 11.25 -1.23 5.62
C THR A 297 11.20 0.14 4.95
N THR A 298 10.00 0.58 4.60
CA THR A 298 9.74 1.91 4.05
C THR A 298 9.27 2.90 5.12
N LEU A 299 9.32 2.51 6.41
CA LEU A 299 8.98 3.37 7.53
C LEU A 299 9.96 4.53 7.62
N THR A 300 9.42 5.76 7.59
CA THR A 300 10.20 6.99 7.76
C THR A 300 9.90 7.71 9.07
N ARG A 301 8.72 7.47 9.64
CA ARG A 301 8.30 8.13 10.86
C ARG A 301 7.39 7.24 11.71
N ASN A 302 7.75 7.08 12.99
CA ASN A 302 6.87 6.53 14.02
C ASN A 302 6.34 7.70 14.87
N LEU A 303 5.01 7.84 14.98
CA LEU A 303 4.33 8.89 15.74
C LEU A 303 4.15 8.52 17.22
N GLY A 304 4.67 7.36 17.63
CA GLY A 304 4.51 6.85 18.98
C GLY A 304 3.18 6.13 19.20
N ARG A 305 2.66 6.18 20.41
CA ARG A 305 1.50 5.39 20.83
C ARG A 305 0.21 5.78 20.09
N LEU A 306 -0.60 4.79 19.74
CA LEU A 306 -1.90 4.96 19.12
C LEU A 306 -2.86 5.74 20.02
N SER A 307 -3.30 6.89 19.54
CA SER A 307 -4.27 7.77 20.18
C SER A 307 -5.06 8.56 19.11
N VAL A 308 -6.17 9.18 19.50
CA VAL A 308 -6.91 10.07 18.58
C VAL A 308 -6.02 11.20 18.06
N GLU A 309 -5.20 11.79 18.93
CA GLU A 309 -4.31 12.88 18.58
C GLU A 309 -3.25 12.46 17.55
N THR A 310 -2.51 11.37 17.82
CA THR A 310 -1.46 10.88 16.92
C THR A 310 -2.02 10.38 15.58
N LEU A 311 -3.22 9.78 15.58
CA LEU A 311 -3.90 9.42 14.33
C LEU A 311 -4.33 10.64 13.51
N LEU A 312 -4.90 11.68 14.14
CA LEU A 312 -5.25 12.91 13.45
C LEU A 312 -4.00 13.61 12.86
N ASP A 313 -2.90 13.62 13.60
CA ASP A 313 -1.63 14.17 13.10
C ASP A 313 -1.12 13.38 11.90
N GLY A 314 -1.16 12.06 11.96
CA GLY A 314 -0.81 11.20 10.83
C GLY A 314 -1.72 11.42 9.61
N HIS A 315 -3.03 11.54 9.81
CA HIS A 315 -3.98 11.84 8.73
C HIS A 315 -3.71 13.21 8.08
N ARG A 316 -3.42 14.26 8.87
CA ARG A 316 -3.01 15.58 8.34
C ARG A 316 -1.74 15.46 7.51
N GLN A 317 -0.77 14.70 7.97
CA GLN A 317 0.47 14.47 7.25
C GLN A 317 0.21 13.78 5.90
N LEU A 318 -0.65 12.74 5.85
CA LEU A 318 -1.00 12.06 4.60
C LEU A 318 -1.75 12.99 3.64
N GLU A 319 -2.72 13.77 4.13
CA GLU A 319 -3.51 14.70 3.32
C GLU A 319 -2.70 15.90 2.79
N SER A 320 -1.53 16.19 3.37
CA SER A 320 -0.61 17.19 2.83
C SER A 320 0.03 16.80 1.50
N GLY A 321 -0.01 15.52 1.13
CA GLY A 321 0.62 14.99 -0.09
C GLY A 321 2.15 15.03 -0.09
N SER A 322 2.79 15.37 1.05
CA SER A 322 4.24 15.53 1.15
C SER A 322 4.97 14.34 1.81
N THR A 323 4.23 13.30 2.23
CA THR A 323 4.78 12.15 2.94
C THR A 323 5.75 11.36 2.06
N ILE A 324 6.93 11.05 2.62
CA ILE A 324 7.92 10.14 2.05
C ILE A 324 7.77 8.79 2.76
N GLY A 325 7.78 7.69 2.01
CA GLY A 325 7.65 6.35 2.59
C GLY A 325 6.37 6.18 3.39
N LYS A 326 6.51 5.60 4.61
CA LYS A 326 5.37 5.24 5.47
C LYS A 326 5.47 5.86 6.86
N VAL A 327 4.30 6.05 7.46
CA VAL A 327 4.12 6.53 8.83
C VAL A 327 3.43 5.43 9.64
N ALA A 328 3.95 5.12 10.82
CA ALA A 328 3.40 4.11 11.72
C ALA A 328 3.14 4.67 13.13
N LEU A 329 2.40 3.88 13.91
CA LEU A 329 2.15 4.10 15.32
C LEU A 329 2.32 2.77 16.08
N ASP A 330 2.81 2.84 17.29
CA ASP A 330 2.79 1.70 18.21
C ASP A 330 1.35 1.42 18.67
N GLY A 331 1.06 0.22 19.15
CA GLY A 331 -0.27 -0.15 19.65
C GLY A 331 -0.73 0.67 20.88
N PHE A 332 -1.90 0.31 21.44
CA PHE A 332 -2.46 0.94 22.62
C PHE A 332 -1.60 0.76 23.89
#